data_f0e0ebe9761e36779c99e664d4768817
#
_entry.id   f0e0ebe9761e36779c99e664d4768817
#
_cell.length_a   1.000
_cell.length_b   1.000
_cell.length_c   1.000
_cell.angle_alpha   90.00
_cell.angle_beta   90.00
_cell.angle_gamma   90.00
#
_symmetry.space_group_name_H-M   'P 1'
#
loop_
_entity.id
_entity.type
_entity.pdbx_description
1 polymer ?
#
loop_
_entity_poly.entity_id
_entity_poly.type
_entity_poly.pdbx_seq_one_letter_code
_entity_poly.pdbx_strand_id
1 'polypeptide(L)'
;MTSKEEKSPRIVMLELTNEKDLPNNFQDNYHTHLLCNRGSLTFSFNDIKMKCKSGEFVFWFANSKVSDLEFSKGFKSSVLLVENHFLNDNVPDQNLSIDAILHSRQYPIKQLTDKQRVVSNFQILHDKFNDKEHRFYEEVLKLQMRLFILEMWHTFANEFERRKRSFQTGTLYEQFMHLVQEHSNTEREVQFYANQLHITAKYLNYVSKQNSDITASEWIQRYTKERIILLLQNKNLNIAEIANEMDFSSRSFFTRYVKKILGVTPSEYRNRLG
;
A
#
# COMPACT_ATOMS: atom_id res chain seq x y z
N MET A 1 31.39 -25.11 -2.96
CA MET A 1 31.34 -23.73 -3.47
C MET A 1 29.97 -23.18 -3.13
N THR A 2 29.84 -22.55 -2.00
CA THR A 2 28.59 -21.89 -1.58
C THR A 2 28.47 -20.59 -2.38
N SER A 3 27.48 -20.53 -3.28
CA SER A 3 27.08 -19.28 -3.93
C SER A 3 26.76 -18.26 -2.84
N LYS A 4 27.57 -17.21 -2.72
CA LYS A 4 27.17 -16.01 -2.00
C LYS A 4 25.91 -15.50 -2.70
N GLU A 5 24.74 -15.67 -2.08
CA GLU A 5 23.57 -14.88 -2.44
C GLU A 5 23.99 -13.41 -2.31
N GLU A 6 24.15 -12.72 -3.42
CA GLU A 6 24.34 -11.27 -3.43
C GLU A 6 23.11 -10.66 -2.78
N LYS A 7 23.28 -10.23 -1.54
CA LYS A 7 22.20 -9.58 -0.77
C LYS A 7 21.80 -8.32 -1.52
N SER A 8 20.55 -8.28 -1.98
CA SER A 8 20.00 -7.11 -2.67
C SER A 8 20.26 -5.83 -1.88
N PRO A 9 20.66 -4.72 -2.53
CA PRO A 9 20.98 -3.48 -1.83
C PRO A 9 19.74 -2.95 -1.09
N ARG A 10 19.92 -2.43 0.13
CA ARG A 10 18.82 -1.91 0.97
C ARG A 10 18.08 -0.74 0.31
N ILE A 11 18.78 0.06 -0.49
CA ILE A 11 18.24 1.25 -1.15
C ILE A 11 18.82 1.32 -2.56
N VAL A 12 17.97 1.55 -3.56
CA VAL A 12 18.36 1.82 -4.95
C VAL A 12 17.66 3.08 -5.42
N MET A 13 18.43 4.04 -5.92
CA MET A 13 17.89 5.23 -6.58
C MET A 13 18.29 5.19 -8.06
N LEU A 14 17.30 5.38 -8.96
CA LEU A 14 17.53 5.32 -10.40
C LEU A 14 16.59 6.27 -11.15
N GLU A 15 16.97 6.60 -12.39
CA GLU A 15 16.05 7.17 -13.39
C GLU A 15 15.44 6.02 -14.17
N LEU A 16 14.11 5.91 -14.17
CA LEU A 16 13.39 4.90 -14.92
C LEU A 16 12.89 5.50 -16.23
N THR A 17 13.29 4.88 -17.34
CA THR A 17 12.88 5.25 -18.71
C THR A 17 12.16 4.10 -19.42
N ASN A 18 12.45 2.88 -19.02
CA ASN A 18 11.85 1.65 -19.52
C ASN A 18 11.98 0.52 -18.47
N GLU A 19 11.31 -0.61 -18.69
CA GLU A 19 11.26 -1.71 -17.72
C GLU A 19 12.63 -2.32 -17.39
N LYS A 20 13.60 -2.29 -18.33
CA LYS A 20 14.94 -2.86 -18.13
C LYS A 20 15.77 -2.11 -17.09
N ASP A 21 15.37 -0.88 -16.74
CA ASP A 21 16.04 -0.08 -15.72
C ASP A 21 15.70 -0.61 -14.29
N LEU A 22 14.61 -1.40 -14.15
CA LEU A 22 14.20 -1.97 -12.88
C LEU A 22 14.96 -3.27 -12.57
N PRO A 23 15.37 -3.50 -11.32
CA PRO A 23 15.94 -4.78 -10.90
C PRO A 23 14.96 -5.93 -11.13
N ASN A 24 15.48 -7.12 -11.45
CA ASN A 24 14.67 -8.33 -11.48
C ASN A 24 13.99 -8.54 -10.12
N ASN A 25 12.72 -8.93 -10.12
CA ASN A 25 11.91 -9.16 -8.91
C ASN A 25 11.83 -7.94 -7.97
N PHE A 26 11.88 -6.70 -8.52
CA PHE A 26 11.74 -5.49 -7.71
C PHE A 26 10.43 -5.49 -6.91
N GLN A 27 9.37 -6.09 -7.47
CA GLN A 27 8.04 -6.15 -6.86
C GLN A 27 8.02 -6.97 -5.56
N ASP A 28 8.80 -8.05 -5.49
CA ASP A 28 8.82 -8.94 -4.33
C ASP A 28 9.69 -8.38 -3.21
N ASN A 29 10.79 -7.72 -3.58
CA ASN A 29 11.83 -7.33 -2.65
C ASN A 29 11.76 -5.87 -2.18
N TYR A 30 11.11 -4.99 -2.95
CA TYR A 30 11.19 -3.55 -2.72
C TYR A 30 9.82 -2.87 -2.63
N HIS A 31 9.71 -1.94 -1.69
CA HIS A 31 8.73 -0.86 -1.80
C HIS A 31 9.22 0.14 -2.85
N THR A 32 8.36 0.45 -3.82
CA THR A 32 8.70 1.32 -4.93
C THR A 32 8.07 2.69 -4.79
N HIS A 33 8.90 3.72 -4.76
CA HIS A 33 8.50 5.12 -4.78
C HIS A 33 8.89 5.71 -6.13
N LEU A 34 7.92 6.07 -6.97
CA LEU A 34 8.13 6.56 -8.33
C LEU A 34 7.49 7.93 -8.52
N LEU A 35 8.29 8.93 -8.88
CA LEU A 35 7.80 10.24 -9.30
C LEU A 35 7.89 10.34 -10.82
N CYS A 36 6.76 10.46 -11.51
CA CYS A 36 6.72 10.65 -12.96
C CYS A 36 7.12 12.08 -13.31
N ASN A 37 8.32 12.26 -13.86
CA ASN A 37 8.85 13.59 -14.24
C ASN A 37 8.36 14.03 -15.62
N ARG A 38 8.23 13.08 -16.59
CA ARG A 38 7.82 13.34 -17.96
C ARG A 38 7.10 12.15 -18.57
N GLY A 39 6.10 12.42 -19.42
CA GLY A 39 5.35 11.39 -20.12
C GLY A 39 4.30 10.71 -19.23
N SER A 40 4.07 9.43 -19.46
CA SER A 40 3.13 8.63 -18.69
C SER A 40 3.57 7.16 -18.63
N LEU A 41 3.21 6.49 -17.54
CA LEU A 41 3.35 5.07 -17.31
C LEU A 41 1.96 4.46 -17.14
N THR A 42 1.60 3.50 -17.98
CA THR A 42 0.41 2.67 -17.83
C THR A 42 0.85 1.32 -17.24
N PHE A 43 0.10 0.77 -16.31
CA PHE A 43 0.40 -0.50 -15.65
C PHE A 43 -0.88 -1.16 -15.15
N SER A 44 -0.85 -2.47 -14.97
CA SER A 44 -1.89 -3.22 -14.25
C SER A 44 -1.50 -3.32 -12.78
N PHE A 45 -2.40 -2.90 -11.89
CA PHE A 45 -2.21 -3.00 -10.44
C PHE A 45 -3.37 -3.78 -9.83
N ASN A 46 -3.07 -4.96 -9.28
CA ASN A 46 -4.11 -5.89 -8.80
C ASN A 46 -5.19 -6.16 -9.86
N ASP A 47 -4.77 -6.39 -11.10
CA ASP A 47 -5.60 -6.64 -12.30
C ASP A 47 -6.42 -5.42 -12.79
N ILE A 48 -6.19 -4.22 -12.23
CA ILE A 48 -6.84 -2.99 -12.68
C ILE A 48 -5.84 -2.15 -13.48
N LYS A 49 -6.17 -1.81 -14.72
CA LYS A 49 -5.31 -0.96 -15.57
C LYS A 49 -5.37 0.48 -15.09
N MET A 50 -4.19 1.05 -14.82
CA MET A 50 -4.01 2.41 -14.31
C MET A 50 -3.02 3.19 -15.17
N LYS A 51 -3.10 4.52 -15.14
CA LYS A 51 -2.19 5.40 -15.88
C LYS A 51 -1.71 6.53 -14.98
N CYS A 52 -0.40 6.55 -14.71
CA CYS A 52 0.30 7.64 -14.06
C CYS A 52 0.79 8.66 -15.09
N LYS A 53 0.58 9.93 -14.83
CA LYS A 53 0.97 11.06 -15.70
C LYS A 53 2.11 11.87 -15.09
N SER A 54 2.73 12.71 -15.92
CA SER A 54 3.75 13.65 -15.44
C SER A 54 3.25 14.47 -14.27
N GLY A 55 4.06 14.47 -13.22
CA GLY A 55 3.80 15.16 -11.96
C GLY A 55 3.04 14.36 -10.93
N GLU A 56 2.59 13.16 -11.26
CA GLU A 56 2.00 12.23 -10.30
C GLU A 56 3.06 11.32 -9.70
N PHE A 57 2.75 10.79 -8.53
CA PHE A 57 3.59 9.89 -7.77
C PHE A 57 2.92 8.52 -7.68
N VAL A 58 3.70 7.46 -7.80
CA VAL A 58 3.25 6.08 -7.61
C VAL A 58 3.96 5.47 -6.42
N PHE A 59 3.20 4.79 -5.57
CA PHE A 59 3.74 3.98 -4.49
C PHE A 59 3.23 2.54 -4.61
N TRP A 60 4.16 1.61 -4.78
CA TRP A 60 3.87 0.17 -4.70
C TRP A 60 4.52 -0.42 -3.47
N PHE A 61 3.72 -1.08 -2.65
CA PHE A 61 4.24 -1.91 -1.57
C PHE A 61 4.98 -3.12 -2.15
N ALA A 62 6.00 -3.61 -1.43
CA ALA A 62 6.58 -4.91 -1.75
C ALA A 62 5.48 -5.99 -1.76
N ASN A 63 5.62 -6.97 -2.65
CA ASN A 63 4.63 -8.01 -2.93
C ASN A 63 3.30 -7.49 -3.53
N SER A 64 3.27 -6.27 -4.08
CA SER A 64 2.14 -5.79 -4.88
C SER A 64 2.14 -6.47 -6.25
N LYS A 65 0.95 -6.85 -6.73
CA LYS A 65 0.79 -7.41 -8.08
C LYS A 65 0.80 -6.27 -9.10
N VAL A 66 1.94 -6.05 -9.72
CA VAL A 66 2.17 -5.04 -10.77
C VAL A 66 2.58 -5.75 -12.07
N SER A 67 1.94 -5.44 -13.19
CA SER A 67 2.26 -6.03 -14.50
C SER A 67 1.97 -5.04 -15.63
N ASP A 68 2.27 -5.45 -16.85
CA ASP A 68 1.93 -4.76 -18.11
C ASP A 68 2.41 -3.30 -18.13
N LEU A 69 3.69 -3.09 -17.81
CA LEU A 69 4.29 -1.76 -17.79
C LEU A 69 4.43 -1.21 -19.23
N GLU A 70 3.67 -0.18 -19.56
CA GLU A 70 3.70 0.50 -20.86
C GLU A 70 4.19 1.94 -20.68
N PHE A 71 5.32 2.27 -21.29
CA PHE A 71 5.98 3.58 -21.18
C PHE A 71 5.66 4.43 -22.40
N SER A 72 5.21 5.66 -22.22
CA SER A 72 5.04 6.61 -23.33
C SER A 72 6.39 7.05 -23.90
N LYS A 73 6.40 7.50 -25.14
CA LYS A 73 7.62 8.04 -25.77
C LYS A 73 8.23 9.17 -24.95
N GLY A 74 9.51 9.03 -24.59
CA GLY A 74 10.25 10.01 -23.80
C GLY A 74 9.84 10.05 -22.31
N PHE A 75 9.28 8.96 -21.79
CA PHE A 75 9.02 8.81 -20.36
C PHE A 75 10.29 8.92 -19.54
N LYS A 76 10.19 9.62 -18.40
CA LYS A 76 11.24 9.73 -17.39
C LYS A 76 10.63 9.81 -16.01
N SER A 77 11.20 9.08 -15.05
CA SER A 77 10.78 9.16 -13.65
C SER A 77 11.97 9.00 -12.71
N SER A 78 11.89 9.62 -11.54
CA SER A 78 12.80 9.37 -10.42
C SER A 78 12.22 8.24 -9.59
N VAL A 79 13.00 7.19 -9.35
CA VAL A 79 12.57 6.01 -8.57
C VAL A 79 13.51 5.80 -7.40
N LEU A 80 12.91 5.54 -6.24
CA LEU A 80 13.59 5.04 -5.05
C LEU A 80 12.96 3.69 -4.69
N LEU A 81 13.78 2.66 -4.66
CA LEU A 81 13.45 1.33 -4.19
C LEU A 81 14.00 1.16 -2.78
N VAL A 82 13.16 0.75 -1.84
CA VAL A 82 13.56 0.47 -0.45
C VAL A 82 13.25 -0.99 -0.16
N GLU A 83 14.28 -1.74 0.24
CA GLU A 83 14.18 -3.17 0.52
C GLU A 83 13.17 -3.41 1.67
N ASN A 84 12.33 -4.42 1.49
CA ASN A 84 11.15 -4.68 2.31
C ASN A 84 11.48 -4.91 3.80
N HIS A 85 12.48 -5.73 4.13
CA HIS A 85 12.87 -5.98 5.52
C HIS A 85 13.47 -4.73 6.14
N PHE A 86 14.32 -4.01 5.39
CA PHE A 86 14.94 -2.79 5.88
C PHE A 86 13.89 -1.71 6.20
N LEU A 87 12.86 -1.55 5.35
CA LEU A 87 11.76 -0.63 5.64
C LEU A 87 10.99 -1.09 6.89
N ASN A 88 10.56 -2.34 6.94
CA ASN A 88 9.73 -2.88 8.03
C ASN A 88 10.43 -2.83 9.39
N ASP A 89 11.74 -3.11 9.44
CA ASP A 89 12.55 -3.04 10.67
C ASP A 89 12.71 -1.60 11.20
N ASN A 90 12.41 -0.60 10.38
CA ASN A 90 12.54 0.81 10.72
C ASN A 90 11.21 1.56 10.77
N VAL A 91 10.07 0.87 10.68
CA VAL A 91 8.76 1.52 10.86
C VAL A 91 8.70 2.11 12.27
N PRO A 92 8.40 3.42 12.41
CA PRO A 92 8.22 4.03 13.72
C PRO A 92 7.08 3.39 14.51
N ASP A 93 7.21 3.34 15.86
CA ASP A 93 6.16 2.83 16.75
C ASP A 93 4.90 3.72 16.81
N GLN A 94 4.90 4.83 16.08
CA GLN A 94 3.73 5.68 15.88
C GLN A 94 2.63 4.89 15.17
N ASN A 95 1.40 5.03 15.64
CA ASN A 95 0.24 4.41 14.99
C ASN A 95 -0.01 5.06 13.63
N LEU A 96 0.59 4.49 12.59
CA LEU A 96 0.25 4.86 11.22
C LEU A 96 -1.21 4.44 11.00
N SER A 97 -2.03 5.35 10.48
CA SER A 97 -3.45 5.06 10.21
C SER A 97 -3.58 3.86 9.29
N ILE A 98 -4.21 2.79 9.79
CA ILE A 98 -4.51 1.59 8.99
C ILE A 98 -5.31 1.97 7.75
N ASP A 99 -6.25 2.91 7.88
CA ASP A 99 -7.07 3.37 6.75
C ASP A 99 -6.24 4.07 5.68
N ALA A 100 -5.25 4.88 6.07
CA ALA A 100 -4.31 5.50 5.13
C ALA A 100 -3.42 4.46 4.43
N ILE A 101 -3.00 3.40 5.14
CA ILE A 101 -2.26 2.28 4.57
C ILE A 101 -3.13 1.52 3.56
N LEU A 102 -4.35 1.15 3.95
CA LEU A 102 -5.31 0.45 3.08
C LEU A 102 -5.61 1.27 1.83
N HIS A 103 -5.88 2.58 2.02
CA HIS A 103 -6.08 3.49 0.90
C HIS A 103 -4.86 3.53 -0.03
N SER A 104 -3.64 3.58 0.52
CA SER A 104 -2.43 3.58 -0.29
C SER A 104 -2.19 2.26 -1.03
N ARG A 105 -2.58 1.13 -0.45
CA ARG A 105 -2.58 -0.19 -1.11
C ARG A 105 -3.62 -0.31 -2.22
N GLN A 106 -4.70 0.47 -2.16
CA GLN A 106 -5.77 0.47 -3.14
C GLN A 106 -5.52 1.46 -4.27
N TYR A 107 -5.02 2.64 -3.92
CA TYR A 107 -4.81 3.76 -4.84
C TYR A 107 -3.32 4.10 -4.89
N PRO A 108 -2.53 3.39 -5.72
CA PRO A 108 -1.09 3.58 -5.78
C PRO A 108 -0.68 4.94 -6.36
N ILE A 109 -1.51 5.56 -7.21
CA ILE A 109 -1.24 6.87 -7.82
C ILE A 109 -1.66 7.98 -6.87
N LYS A 110 -0.73 8.88 -6.55
CA LYS A 110 -0.90 10.02 -5.64
C LYS A 110 -0.72 11.36 -6.36
N GLN A 111 -1.52 12.33 -6.00
CA GLN A 111 -1.36 13.73 -6.39
C GLN A 111 -0.50 14.42 -5.33
N LEU A 112 0.69 14.87 -5.70
CA LEU A 112 1.58 15.57 -4.77
C LEU A 112 1.33 17.07 -4.76
N THR A 113 1.28 17.66 -3.57
CA THR A 113 1.28 19.11 -3.38
C THR A 113 2.69 19.69 -3.47
N ASP A 114 3.70 18.95 -3.02
CA ASP A 114 5.11 19.35 -3.03
C ASP A 114 5.99 18.23 -3.58
N LYS A 115 6.26 18.28 -4.90
CA LYS A 115 7.12 17.32 -5.59
C LYS A 115 8.59 17.48 -5.19
N GLN A 116 9.03 18.71 -4.93
CA GLN A 116 10.42 18.99 -4.60
C GLN A 116 10.79 18.36 -3.25
N ARG A 117 9.89 18.42 -2.28
CA ARG A 117 10.07 17.74 -0.99
C ARG A 117 10.26 16.23 -1.13
N VAL A 118 9.47 15.58 -2.00
CA VAL A 118 9.61 14.14 -2.26
C VAL A 118 10.97 13.82 -2.87
N VAL A 119 11.42 14.57 -3.89
CA VAL A 119 12.73 14.37 -4.51
C VAL A 119 13.86 14.60 -3.50
N SER A 120 13.76 15.65 -2.68
CA SER A 120 14.73 15.92 -1.63
C SER A 120 14.82 14.79 -0.60
N ASN A 121 13.68 14.22 -0.20
CA ASN A 121 13.65 13.08 0.72
C ASN A 121 14.32 11.83 0.11
N PHE A 122 14.14 11.58 -1.19
CA PHE A 122 14.82 10.50 -1.90
C PHE A 122 16.34 10.71 -1.86
N GLN A 123 16.78 11.92 -2.21
CA GLN A 123 18.19 12.25 -2.27
C GLN A 123 18.86 12.12 -0.89
N ILE A 124 18.25 12.68 0.14
CA ILE A 124 18.79 12.64 1.52
C ILE A 124 18.94 11.18 1.98
N LEU A 125 17.94 10.33 1.77
CA LEU A 125 18.03 8.92 2.16
C LEU A 125 19.10 8.17 1.37
N HIS A 126 19.19 8.42 0.06
CA HIS A 126 20.19 7.81 -0.81
C HIS A 126 21.61 8.27 -0.45
N ASP A 127 21.82 9.54 -0.14
CA ASP A 127 23.12 10.08 0.28
C ASP A 127 23.57 9.44 1.59
N LYS A 128 22.67 9.30 2.58
CA LYS A 128 22.97 8.61 3.83
C LYS A 128 23.26 7.13 3.64
N PHE A 129 22.60 6.48 2.70
CA PHE A 129 22.89 5.09 2.34
C PHE A 129 24.29 4.92 1.72
N ASN A 130 24.77 5.90 0.96
CA ASN A 130 26.07 5.85 0.30
C ASN A 130 27.24 6.32 1.19
N ASP A 131 26.99 7.01 2.29
CA ASP A 131 27.98 7.52 3.25
C ASP A 131 28.52 6.41 4.17
N LYS A 132 29.11 5.36 3.56
CA LYS A 132 29.60 4.15 4.26
C LYS A 132 30.73 4.41 5.25
N GLU A 133 31.47 5.49 5.06
CA GLU A 133 32.60 5.88 5.91
C GLU A 133 32.16 6.61 7.19
N HIS A 134 30.87 6.93 7.32
CA HIS A 134 30.36 7.60 8.51
C HIS A 134 30.51 6.72 9.75
N ARG A 135 31.16 7.25 10.81
CA ARG A 135 31.46 6.49 12.05
C ARG A 135 30.25 5.77 12.65
N PHE A 136 29.07 6.36 12.54
CA PHE A 136 27.79 5.82 13.07
C PHE A 136 26.82 5.47 11.92
N TYR A 137 27.37 4.90 10.83
CA TYR A 137 26.63 4.65 9.58
C TYR A 137 25.28 3.95 9.81
N GLU A 138 25.29 2.80 10.49
CA GLU A 138 24.06 2.00 10.68
C GLU A 138 22.99 2.77 11.49
N GLU A 139 23.39 3.50 12.53
CA GLU A 139 22.45 4.27 13.35
C GLU A 139 21.88 5.47 12.59
N VAL A 140 22.74 6.23 11.92
CA VAL A 140 22.31 7.37 11.09
C VAL A 140 21.38 6.92 9.97
N LEU A 141 21.69 5.79 9.31
CA LEU A 141 20.84 5.27 8.25
C LEU A 141 19.46 4.83 8.77
N LYS A 142 19.38 4.18 9.94
CA LYS A 142 18.12 3.81 10.59
C LYS A 142 17.28 5.04 10.95
N LEU A 143 17.89 6.04 11.57
CA LEU A 143 17.20 7.29 11.92
C LEU A 143 16.68 8.01 10.68
N GLN A 144 17.48 8.06 9.60
CA GLN A 144 17.08 8.66 8.34
C GLN A 144 15.95 7.86 7.67
N MET A 145 15.97 6.52 7.75
CA MET A 145 14.89 5.69 7.25
C MET A 145 13.57 5.95 8.00
N ARG A 146 13.63 6.04 9.34
CA ARG A 146 12.45 6.40 10.16
C ARG A 146 11.88 7.77 9.78
N LEU A 147 12.75 8.77 9.61
CA LEU A 147 12.35 10.09 9.17
C LEU A 147 11.71 10.04 7.78
N PHE A 148 12.32 9.31 6.83
CA PHE A 148 11.78 9.12 5.48
C PHE A 148 10.37 8.51 5.52
N ILE A 149 10.14 7.46 6.32
CA ILE A 149 8.82 6.85 6.49
C ILE A 149 7.80 7.87 6.98
N LEU A 150 8.11 8.65 8.01
CA LEU A 150 7.20 9.67 8.56
C LEU A 150 6.86 10.76 7.54
N GLU A 151 7.84 11.24 6.78
CA GLU A 151 7.66 12.24 5.72
C GLU A 151 6.78 11.72 4.57
N MET A 152 7.01 10.48 4.15
CA MET A 152 6.20 9.86 3.11
C MET A 152 4.76 9.60 3.60
N TRP A 153 4.59 9.15 4.85
CA TRP A 153 3.27 8.96 5.44
C TRP A 153 2.51 10.27 5.63
N HIS A 154 3.18 11.36 6.03
CA HIS A 154 2.57 12.68 6.06
C HIS A 154 2.01 13.06 4.67
N THR A 155 2.79 12.80 3.61
CA THR A 155 2.36 13.04 2.22
C THR A 155 1.14 12.17 1.84
N PHE A 156 1.15 10.90 2.22
CA PHE A 156 0.06 9.96 1.91
C PHE A 156 -1.21 10.24 2.73
N ALA A 157 -1.07 10.59 4.01
CA ALA A 157 -2.20 10.94 4.87
C ALA A 157 -2.93 12.20 4.36
N ASN A 158 -2.20 13.21 3.94
CA ASN A 158 -2.78 14.42 3.35
C ASN A 158 -3.54 14.13 2.06
N GLU A 159 -3.02 13.23 1.22
CA GLU A 159 -3.70 12.78 0.01
C GLU A 159 -4.97 11.96 0.34
N PHE A 160 -4.88 11.07 1.32
CA PHE A 160 -6.00 10.29 1.82
C PHE A 160 -7.15 11.19 2.33
N GLU A 161 -6.85 12.16 3.18
CA GLU A 161 -7.85 13.10 3.70
C GLU A 161 -8.49 13.94 2.58
N ARG A 162 -7.71 14.35 1.60
CA ARG A 162 -8.22 15.07 0.43
C ARG A 162 -9.19 14.22 -0.39
N ARG A 163 -8.84 12.97 -0.66
CA ARG A 163 -9.70 12.04 -1.42
C ARG A 163 -10.93 11.63 -0.62
N LYS A 164 -10.80 11.42 0.69
CA LYS A 164 -11.92 11.09 1.57
C LYS A 164 -13.04 12.11 1.43
N ARG A 165 -12.71 13.41 1.43
CA ARG A 165 -13.70 14.49 1.22
C ARG A 165 -14.31 14.45 -0.18
N SER A 166 -13.53 14.18 -1.22
CA SER A 166 -14.02 14.07 -2.58
C SER A 166 -14.97 12.90 -2.76
N PHE A 167 -14.70 11.77 -2.12
CA PHE A 167 -15.52 10.57 -2.23
C PHE A 167 -16.90 10.69 -1.53
N GLN A 168 -17.00 11.48 -0.46
CA GLN A 168 -18.28 11.72 0.23
C GLN A 168 -19.35 12.35 -0.68
N THR A 169 -18.94 13.19 -1.61
CA THR A 169 -19.85 13.92 -2.53
C THR A 169 -19.72 13.46 -3.99
N GLY A 170 -18.95 12.40 -4.23
CA GLY A 170 -18.65 11.87 -5.55
C GLY A 170 -19.75 10.99 -6.15
N THR A 171 -19.38 10.21 -7.15
CA THR A 171 -20.25 9.22 -7.78
C THR A 171 -20.71 8.16 -6.77
N LEU A 172 -21.78 7.45 -7.09
CA LEU A 172 -22.29 6.35 -6.24
C LEU A 172 -21.20 5.30 -5.92
N TYR A 173 -20.32 5.02 -6.87
CA TYR A 173 -19.17 4.13 -6.67
C TYR A 173 -18.15 4.71 -5.68
N GLU A 174 -17.83 6.00 -5.80
CA GLU A 174 -16.90 6.67 -4.87
C GLU A 174 -17.49 6.74 -3.46
N GLN A 175 -18.77 7.04 -3.32
CA GLN A 175 -19.47 6.99 -2.03
C GLN A 175 -19.44 5.58 -1.42
N PHE A 176 -19.68 4.53 -2.22
CA PHE A 176 -19.53 3.15 -1.77
C PHE A 176 -18.10 2.85 -1.28
N MET A 177 -17.07 3.24 -2.03
CA MET A 177 -15.68 3.02 -1.64
C MET A 177 -15.32 3.76 -0.35
N HIS A 178 -15.88 4.95 -0.14
CA HIS A 178 -15.74 5.67 1.12
C HIS A 178 -16.36 4.88 2.30
N LEU A 179 -17.58 4.39 2.15
CA LEU A 179 -18.23 3.58 3.18
C LEU A 179 -17.45 2.29 3.48
N VAL A 180 -16.88 1.63 2.46
CA VAL A 180 -16.03 0.44 2.66
C VAL A 180 -14.79 0.78 3.49
N GLN A 181 -14.15 1.92 3.24
CA GLN A 181 -13.02 2.38 4.05
C GLN A 181 -13.40 2.61 5.51
N GLU A 182 -14.56 3.20 5.77
CA GLU A 182 -15.02 3.53 7.12
C GLU A 182 -15.52 2.31 7.90
N HIS A 183 -16.21 1.39 7.25
CA HIS A 183 -17.00 0.36 7.93
C HIS A 183 -16.51 -1.08 7.74
N SER A 184 -15.49 -1.36 6.90
CA SER A 184 -15.06 -2.73 6.61
C SER A 184 -14.42 -3.47 7.80
N ASN A 185 -14.15 -2.78 8.91
CA ASN A 185 -13.76 -3.40 10.18
C ASN A 185 -14.92 -4.10 10.88
N THR A 186 -16.14 -3.56 10.80
CA THR A 186 -17.33 -4.07 11.48
C THR A 186 -18.34 -4.67 10.51
N GLU A 187 -18.54 -4.06 9.34
CA GLU A 187 -19.58 -4.40 8.39
C GLU A 187 -19.05 -5.17 7.19
N ARG A 188 -19.57 -6.39 6.97
CA ARG A 188 -19.09 -7.32 5.93
C ARG A 188 -20.13 -7.66 4.88
N GLU A 189 -21.39 -7.23 5.11
CA GLU A 189 -22.52 -7.55 4.23
C GLU A 189 -22.82 -6.40 3.27
N VAL A 190 -22.96 -6.72 1.98
CA VAL A 190 -23.30 -5.73 0.93
C VAL A 190 -24.56 -4.96 1.26
N GLN A 191 -25.51 -5.60 1.95
CA GLN A 191 -26.78 -5.00 2.30
C GLN A 191 -26.65 -3.76 3.17
N PHE A 192 -25.69 -3.75 4.12
CA PHE A 192 -25.39 -2.56 4.94
C PHE A 192 -25.05 -1.36 4.06
N TYR A 193 -24.08 -1.51 3.16
CA TYR A 193 -23.62 -0.45 2.26
C TYR A 193 -24.71 0.02 1.30
N ALA A 194 -25.50 -0.92 0.77
CA ALA A 194 -26.62 -0.62 -0.09
C ALA A 194 -27.70 0.21 0.63
N ASN A 195 -27.98 -0.11 1.89
CA ASN A 195 -28.91 0.65 2.72
C ASN A 195 -28.42 2.07 2.97
N GLN A 196 -27.12 2.26 3.28
CA GLN A 196 -26.52 3.58 3.47
C GLN A 196 -26.59 4.45 2.21
N LEU A 197 -26.55 3.82 1.03
CA LEU A 197 -26.64 4.50 -0.27
C LEU A 197 -28.09 4.57 -0.83
N HIS A 198 -29.07 4.09 -0.08
CA HIS A 198 -30.50 4.06 -0.48
C HIS A 198 -30.74 3.32 -1.80
N ILE A 199 -30.02 2.21 -2.04
CA ILE A 199 -30.14 1.36 -3.24
C ILE A 199 -30.24 -0.12 -2.86
N THR A 200 -30.47 -0.98 -3.86
CA THR A 200 -30.45 -2.43 -3.64
C THR A 200 -29.03 -3.00 -3.69
N ALA A 201 -28.77 -4.07 -2.93
CA ALA A 201 -27.47 -4.77 -2.96
C ALA A 201 -27.12 -5.27 -4.38
N LYS A 202 -28.13 -5.70 -5.17
CA LYS A 202 -27.94 -6.11 -6.57
C LYS A 202 -27.44 -4.94 -7.42
N TYR A 203 -28.02 -3.77 -7.26
CA TYR A 203 -27.63 -2.57 -8.02
C TYR A 203 -26.24 -2.07 -7.58
N LEU A 204 -25.93 -2.13 -6.28
CA LEU A 204 -24.60 -1.78 -5.79
C LEU A 204 -23.52 -2.69 -6.38
N ASN A 205 -23.75 -4.02 -6.43
CA ASN A 205 -22.84 -4.95 -7.08
C ASN A 205 -22.65 -4.64 -8.58
N TYR A 206 -23.73 -4.27 -9.28
CA TYR A 206 -23.68 -3.86 -10.68
C TYR A 206 -22.85 -2.60 -10.88
N VAL A 207 -23.12 -1.53 -10.09
CA VAL A 207 -22.36 -0.26 -10.16
C VAL A 207 -20.88 -0.49 -9.89
N SER A 208 -20.57 -1.26 -8.85
CA SER A 208 -19.19 -1.59 -8.50
C SER A 208 -18.48 -2.29 -9.66
N LYS A 209 -19.11 -3.32 -10.24
CA LYS A 209 -18.53 -4.10 -11.34
C LYS A 209 -18.34 -3.26 -12.61
N GLN A 210 -19.24 -2.31 -12.90
CA GLN A 210 -19.11 -1.40 -14.05
C GLN A 210 -17.95 -0.41 -13.92
N ASN A 211 -17.58 -0.04 -12.68
CA ASN A 211 -16.53 0.95 -12.42
C ASN A 211 -15.16 0.32 -12.17
N SER A 212 -15.09 -0.94 -11.77
CA SER A 212 -13.83 -1.56 -11.31
C SER A 212 -13.66 -3.03 -11.70
N ASP A 213 -14.57 -3.60 -12.51
CA ASP A 213 -14.64 -5.02 -12.85
C ASP A 213 -14.81 -5.98 -11.65
N ILE A 214 -14.96 -5.42 -10.43
CA ILE A 214 -15.09 -6.15 -9.17
C ILE A 214 -16.43 -5.83 -8.51
N THR A 215 -17.11 -6.84 -7.96
CA THR A 215 -18.38 -6.64 -7.25
C THR A 215 -18.17 -5.95 -5.91
N ALA A 216 -19.24 -5.34 -5.37
CA ALA A 216 -19.19 -4.72 -4.04
C ALA A 216 -18.82 -5.74 -2.94
N SER A 217 -19.32 -6.97 -3.04
CA SER A 217 -18.98 -8.06 -2.11
C SER A 217 -17.47 -8.37 -2.11
N GLU A 218 -16.87 -8.45 -3.30
CA GLU A 218 -15.42 -8.68 -3.44
C GLU A 218 -14.59 -7.51 -2.90
N TRP A 219 -15.04 -6.26 -3.08
CA TRP A 219 -14.39 -5.09 -2.49
C TRP A 219 -14.40 -5.13 -0.97
N ILE A 220 -15.57 -5.38 -0.36
CA ILE A 220 -15.71 -5.49 1.09
C ILE A 220 -14.78 -6.59 1.64
N GLN A 221 -14.78 -7.78 1.01
CA GLN A 221 -13.89 -8.88 1.40
C GLN A 221 -12.41 -8.52 1.27
N ARG A 222 -12.02 -7.83 0.19
CA ARG A 222 -10.65 -7.38 -0.05
C ARG A 222 -10.19 -6.42 1.06
N TYR A 223 -10.99 -5.41 1.39
CA TYR A 223 -10.66 -4.46 2.46
C TYR A 223 -10.59 -5.14 3.83
N THR A 224 -11.56 -5.99 4.15
CA THR A 224 -11.55 -6.77 5.40
C THR A 224 -10.31 -7.66 5.51
N LYS A 225 -9.94 -8.36 4.43
CA LYS A 225 -8.75 -9.21 4.37
C LYS A 225 -7.47 -8.40 4.59
N GLU A 226 -7.29 -7.30 3.86
CA GLU A 226 -6.11 -6.44 3.98
C GLU A 226 -5.99 -5.84 5.38
N ARG A 227 -7.10 -5.39 5.99
CA ARG A 227 -7.12 -4.89 7.36
C ARG A 227 -6.68 -5.95 8.35
N ILE A 228 -7.21 -7.16 8.24
CA ILE A 228 -6.81 -8.31 9.09
C ILE A 228 -5.30 -8.58 8.95
N ILE A 229 -4.77 -8.57 7.72
CA ILE A 229 -3.34 -8.77 7.47
C ILE A 229 -2.51 -7.70 8.19
N LEU A 230 -2.88 -6.42 8.08
CA LEU A 230 -2.17 -5.32 8.74
C LEU A 230 -2.21 -5.46 10.27
N LEU A 231 -3.36 -5.80 10.84
CA LEU A 231 -3.49 -6.02 12.27
C LEU A 231 -2.66 -7.23 12.73
N LEU A 232 -2.60 -8.30 11.95
CA LEU A 232 -1.77 -9.46 12.25
C LEU A 232 -0.26 -9.16 12.18
N GLN A 233 0.16 -8.20 11.36
CA GLN A 233 1.54 -7.72 11.29
C GLN A 233 1.94 -6.89 12.52
N ASN A 234 0.98 -6.25 13.18
CA ASN A 234 1.23 -5.50 14.42
C ASN A 234 1.51 -6.47 15.60
N LYS A 235 2.79 -6.54 16.00
CA LYS A 235 3.23 -7.42 17.11
C LYS A 235 2.72 -6.98 18.49
N ASN A 236 2.28 -5.73 18.63
CA ASN A 236 1.75 -5.19 19.88
C ASN A 236 0.31 -5.64 20.18
N LEU A 237 -0.43 -6.15 19.18
CA LEU A 237 -1.79 -6.63 19.35
C LEU A 237 -1.81 -8.16 19.46
N ASN A 238 -2.52 -8.70 20.44
CA ASN A 238 -2.80 -10.14 20.49
C ASN A 238 -4.01 -10.51 19.62
N ILE A 239 -4.21 -11.82 19.35
CA ILE A 239 -5.26 -12.29 18.44
C ILE A 239 -6.68 -11.99 18.96
N ALA A 240 -6.86 -11.91 20.29
CA ALA A 240 -8.17 -11.58 20.87
C ALA A 240 -8.49 -10.08 20.69
N GLU A 241 -7.49 -9.22 20.88
CA GLU A 241 -7.62 -7.77 20.62
C GLU A 241 -7.95 -7.50 19.16
N ILE A 242 -7.29 -8.18 18.22
CA ILE A 242 -7.60 -8.06 16.78
C ILE A 242 -9.04 -8.53 16.50
N ALA A 243 -9.48 -9.63 17.09
CA ALA A 243 -10.85 -10.12 16.92
C ALA A 243 -11.88 -9.10 17.42
N ASN A 244 -11.59 -8.44 18.56
CA ASN A 244 -12.44 -7.38 19.10
C ASN A 244 -12.42 -6.12 18.22
N GLU A 245 -11.25 -5.67 17.75
CA GLU A 245 -11.12 -4.50 16.87
C GLU A 245 -11.87 -4.71 15.55
N MET A 246 -11.91 -5.96 15.06
CA MET A 246 -12.65 -6.35 13.87
C MET A 246 -14.11 -6.73 14.16
N ASP A 247 -14.63 -6.45 15.35
CA ASP A 247 -16.00 -6.72 15.78
C ASP A 247 -16.46 -8.17 15.51
N PHE A 248 -15.62 -9.14 15.85
CA PHE A 248 -16.03 -10.54 15.82
C PHE A 248 -16.60 -10.96 17.17
N SER A 249 -17.74 -11.64 17.17
CA SER A 249 -18.45 -12.12 18.37
C SER A 249 -17.62 -13.06 19.24
N SER A 250 -16.57 -13.68 18.71
CA SER A 250 -15.60 -14.49 19.44
C SER A 250 -14.30 -14.70 18.69
N ARG A 251 -13.22 -14.96 19.45
CA ARG A 251 -11.91 -15.37 18.89
C ARG A 251 -12.02 -16.62 18.00
N SER A 252 -12.89 -17.55 18.34
CA SER A 252 -13.09 -18.79 17.56
C SER A 252 -13.74 -18.49 16.22
N PHE A 253 -14.69 -17.57 16.18
CA PHE A 253 -15.31 -17.15 14.93
C PHE A 253 -14.32 -16.36 14.05
N PHE A 254 -13.55 -15.45 14.64
CA PHE A 254 -12.46 -14.76 13.94
C PHE A 254 -11.43 -15.74 13.35
N THR A 255 -10.98 -16.73 14.14
CA THR A 255 -10.01 -17.73 13.66
C THR A 255 -10.54 -18.50 12.45
N ARG A 256 -11.81 -18.94 12.48
CA ARG A 256 -12.44 -19.62 11.34
C ARG A 256 -12.54 -18.72 10.12
N TYR A 257 -12.91 -17.47 10.31
CA TYR A 257 -13.00 -16.48 9.23
C TYR A 257 -11.64 -16.25 8.59
N VAL A 258 -10.60 -16.00 9.39
CA VAL A 258 -9.23 -15.81 8.89
C VAL A 258 -8.73 -17.03 8.14
N LYS A 259 -8.95 -18.25 8.67
CA LYS A 259 -8.58 -19.48 7.98
C LYS A 259 -9.29 -19.61 6.62
N LYS A 260 -10.55 -19.19 6.53
CA LYS A 260 -11.31 -19.20 5.26
C LYS A 260 -10.70 -18.25 4.22
N ILE A 261 -10.26 -17.04 4.61
CA ILE A 261 -9.80 -16.00 3.67
C ILE A 261 -8.29 -16.02 3.39
N LEU A 262 -7.47 -16.53 4.34
CA LEU A 262 -6.01 -16.60 4.21
C LEU A 262 -5.48 -18.02 4.02
N GLY A 263 -6.33 -19.06 4.18
CA GLY A 263 -5.93 -20.46 4.11
C GLY A 263 -5.21 -20.98 5.36
N VAL A 264 -4.87 -20.11 6.32
CA VAL A 264 -4.15 -20.42 7.55
C VAL A 264 -4.79 -19.70 8.74
N THR A 265 -4.53 -20.20 9.97
CA THR A 265 -5.01 -19.54 11.18
C THR A 265 -4.25 -18.22 11.45
N PRO A 266 -4.80 -17.28 12.24
CA PRO A 266 -4.12 -16.04 12.62
C PRO A 266 -2.73 -16.29 13.24
N SER A 267 -2.59 -17.29 14.09
CA SER A 267 -1.33 -17.64 14.74
C SER A 267 -0.31 -18.20 13.75
N GLU A 268 -0.74 -19.11 12.86
CA GLU A 268 0.12 -19.62 11.77
C GLU A 268 0.57 -18.52 10.82
N TYR A 269 -0.32 -17.59 10.47
CA TYR A 269 0.03 -16.45 9.64
C TYR A 269 1.11 -15.60 10.30
N ARG A 270 0.92 -15.25 11.59
CA ARG A 270 1.88 -14.44 12.36
C ARG A 270 3.25 -15.12 12.50
N ASN A 271 3.29 -16.44 12.69
CA ASN A 271 4.53 -17.20 12.79
C ASN A 271 5.32 -17.24 11.46
N ARG A 272 4.66 -17.03 10.31
CA ARG A 272 5.33 -16.94 9.01
C ARG A 272 5.97 -15.58 8.74
N LEU A 273 5.64 -14.58 9.53
CA LEU A 273 6.19 -13.22 9.40
C LEU A 273 7.51 -13.04 10.18
N GLY A 274 7.90 -14.02 11.00
CA GLY A 274 9.14 -14.05 11.75
C GLY A 274 8.96 -13.79 13.23
#